data_a4395072118e71d877baad83d39e832b
#
_entry.id   a4395072118e71d877baad83d39e832b
#
_cell.length_a   1.000
_cell.length_b   1.000
_cell.length_c   1.000
_cell.angle_alpha   90.00
_cell.angle_beta   90.00
_cell.angle_gamma   90.00
#
_symmetry.space_group_name_H-M   'P 1'
#
loop_
_entity.id
_entity.type
_entity.pdbx_description
1 polymer ?
#
loop_
_entity_poly.entity_id
_entity_poly.type
_entity_poly.pdbx_seq_one_letter_code
_entity_poly.pdbx_strand_id
1 'polypeptide(L)'
;MTSAPERSDPRTQRRVRLAYLVSHPIQYQAPLLRRIAEEPDIDLTVFYGSDSSVRGYRDEGFGVGVKWDIPMLDGYKHEFLPRLRDRGTVSVASPLNYGLVRRLRGRGGEAAFDALWVHGYATVNAMHGIVAAKALGIPVLVRAESWLQDRERSGVRLALKKVFLAGLKRMVGGVLSVGTLNTEYWRHYFGDDVAQFLLPYAVDNHYFAQHARDAKAGRASLQAELGLDPARPVILFAGKLQPRKHCDHLIEAYARLSPRAGEEPHAVLVIVGDGEERAALERQASATGFSSIRFCGFRNQSELPRFFDLATVFVMPSRKEPWGLIVNEVMNAARPVIVTDDVGCAPDLIEDGVNGCIVPVGDVSALAEALRCVLETPGKAEAMGQRALERIQSWSFEEDVRGLRQALAHVAPGFVA
;
A
#
# COMPACT_ATOMS: atom_id res chain seq x y z
N MET A 1 -13.78 -54.82 -9.59
CA MET A 1 -14.07 -53.69 -10.53
C MET A 1 -14.29 -52.44 -9.71
N THR A 2 -13.25 -51.68 -9.47
CA THR A 2 -13.27 -50.41 -8.74
C THR A 2 -13.43 -49.31 -9.77
N SER A 3 -14.56 -48.65 -9.80
CA SER A 3 -14.80 -47.48 -10.65
C SER A 3 -13.85 -46.34 -10.24
N ALA A 4 -13.11 -45.82 -11.19
CA ALA A 4 -12.31 -44.62 -11.03
C ALA A 4 -13.26 -43.42 -10.79
N PRO A 5 -12.88 -42.43 -9.96
CA PRO A 5 -13.67 -41.23 -9.80
C PRO A 5 -13.71 -40.45 -11.11
N GLU A 6 -14.92 -40.12 -11.59
CA GLU A 6 -15.15 -39.23 -12.70
C GLU A 6 -14.45 -37.88 -12.43
N ARG A 7 -13.52 -37.54 -13.31
CA ARG A 7 -12.98 -36.18 -13.36
C ARG A 7 -14.10 -35.25 -13.84
N SER A 8 -14.59 -34.39 -12.96
CA SER A 8 -15.52 -33.33 -13.32
C SER A 8 -14.91 -32.45 -14.43
N ASP A 9 -15.67 -32.22 -15.49
CA ASP A 9 -15.28 -31.35 -16.62
C ASP A 9 -15.06 -29.92 -16.08
N PRO A 10 -13.87 -29.31 -16.25
CA PRO A 10 -13.57 -27.96 -15.78
C PRO A 10 -14.46 -26.86 -16.43
N ARG A 11 -15.27 -27.19 -17.43
CA ARG A 11 -16.17 -26.24 -18.13
C ARG A 11 -17.51 -26.00 -17.45
N THR A 12 -17.85 -26.69 -16.37
CA THR A 12 -19.15 -26.56 -15.65
C THR A 12 -19.07 -25.82 -14.32
N GLN A 13 -17.89 -25.39 -13.90
CA GLN A 13 -17.75 -24.66 -12.63
C GLN A 13 -18.34 -23.26 -12.75
N ARG A 14 -19.43 -22.98 -12.00
CA ARG A 14 -20.09 -21.67 -11.98
C ARG A 14 -19.09 -20.61 -11.49
N ARG A 15 -18.92 -19.54 -12.27
CA ARG A 15 -18.13 -18.37 -11.87
C ARG A 15 -18.76 -17.69 -10.66
N VAL A 16 -17.95 -17.33 -9.66
CA VAL A 16 -18.37 -16.48 -8.55
C VAL A 16 -18.48 -15.04 -9.04
N ARG A 17 -19.64 -14.44 -8.88
CA ARG A 17 -19.90 -13.03 -9.19
C ARG A 17 -19.49 -12.18 -8.01
N LEU A 18 -18.32 -11.53 -8.08
CA LEU A 18 -17.76 -10.71 -7.01
C LEU A 18 -18.02 -9.23 -7.30
N ALA A 19 -18.76 -8.56 -6.42
CA ALA A 19 -18.83 -7.10 -6.39
C ALA A 19 -17.71 -6.55 -5.53
N TYR A 20 -16.99 -5.51 -6.00
CA TYR A 20 -16.04 -4.75 -5.20
C TYR A 20 -16.49 -3.30 -5.08
N LEU A 21 -16.64 -2.79 -3.86
CA LEU A 21 -17.05 -1.42 -3.57
C LEU A 21 -15.91 -0.62 -2.97
N VAL A 22 -15.54 0.46 -3.63
CA VAL A 22 -14.47 1.37 -3.18
C VAL A 22 -14.81 2.83 -3.49
N SER A 23 -14.22 3.76 -2.76
CA SER A 23 -14.50 5.19 -2.89
C SER A 23 -14.10 5.79 -4.26
N HIS A 24 -12.94 5.40 -4.80
CA HIS A 24 -12.38 5.89 -6.07
C HIS A 24 -11.34 4.90 -6.59
N PRO A 25 -10.94 4.96 -7.87
CA PRO A 25 -9.80 4.21 -8.39
C PRO A 25 -8.52 4.53 -7.62
N ILE A 26 -7.81 3.51 -7.18
CA ILE A 26 -6.58 3.64 -6.39
C ILE A 26 -5.44 3.00 -7.18
N GLN A 27 -4.34 3.73 -7.38
CA GLN A 27 -3.25 3.34 -8.27
C GLN A 27 -2.64 1.97 -7.95
N TYR A 28 -2.47 1.64 -6.68
CA TYR A 28 -1.89 0.35 -6.28
C TYR A 28 -2.89 -0.81 -6.32
N GLN A 29 -4.21 -0.51 -6.37
CA GLN A 29 -5.24 -1.54 -6.48
C GLN A 29 -5.60 -1.88 -7.93
N ALA A 30 -5.48 -0.94 -8.85
CA ALA A 30 -5.84 -1.17 -10.25
C ALA A 30 -5.11 -2.37 -10.88
N PRO A 31 -3.78 -2.57 -10.69
CA PRO A 31 -3.09 -3.77 -11.16
C PRO A 31 -3.58 -5.06 -10.50
N LEU A 32 -3.86 -5.04 -9.19
CA LEU A 32 -4.42 -6.18 -8.48
C LEU A 32 -5.82 -6.56 -9.01
N LEU A 33 -6.69 -5.57 -9.23
CA LEU A 33 -8.04 -5.82 -9.78
C LEU A 33 -7.97 -6.42 -11.17
N ARG A 34 -6.99 -6.00 -11.98
CA ARG A 34 -6.69 -6.57 -13.30
C ARG A 34 -6.27 -8.03 -13.18
N ARG A 35 -5.35 -8.33 -12.27
CA ARG A 35 -4.90 -9.70 -11.99
C ARG A 35 -6.04 -10.61 -11.51
N ILE A 36 -6.93 -10.10 -10.64
CA ILE A 36 -8.11 -10.86 -10.18
C ILE A 36 -9.10 -11.10 -11.33
N ALA A 37 -9.27 -10.13 -12.24
CA ALA A 37 -10.17 -10.28 -13.38
C ALA A 37 -9.70 -11.32 -14.43
N GLU A 38 -8.43 -11.73 -14.38
CA GLU A 38 -7.87 -12.82 -15.19
C GLU A 38 -8.24 -14.21 -14.66
N GLU A 39 -8.71 -14.31 -13.40
CA GLU A 39 -9.14 -15.59 -12.82
C GLU A 39 -10.38 -16.12 -13.57
N PRO A 40 -10.32 -17.35 -14.13
CA PRO A 40 -11.37 -17.88 -14.99
C PRO A 40 -12.70 -18.13 -14.28
N ASP A 41 -12.68 -18.30 -12.99
CA ASP A 41 -13.83 -18.62 -12.13
C ASP A 41 -14.31 -17.47 -11.24
N ILE A 42 -13.72 -16.27 -11.40
CA ILE A 42 -14.15 -15.03 -10.73
C ILE A 42 -14.70 -14.03 -11.78
N ASP A 43 -15.96 -13.61 -11.63
CA ASP A 43 -16.55 -12.52 -12.43
C ASP A 43 -16.58 -11.26 -11.56
N LEU A 44 -15.49 -10.48 -11.63
CA LEU A 44 -15.31 -9.26 -10.87
C LEU A 44 -16.04 -8.08 -11.51
N THR A 45 -16.81 -7.34 -10.71
CA THR A 45 -17.34 -6.02 -11.07
C THR A 45 -17.01 -4.99 -9.99
N VAL A 46 -16.34 -3.92 -10.36
CA VAL A 46 -15.90 -2.86 -9.46
C VAL A 46 -16.87 -1.68 -9.47
N PHE A 47 -17.34 -1.26 -8.31
CA PHE A 47 -18.19 -0.07 -8.13
C PHE A 47 -17.40 1.05 -7.48
N TYR A 48 -17.19 2.14 -8.21
CA TYR A 48 -16.50 3.33 -7.75
C TYR A 48 -17.48 4.42 -7.34
N GLY A 49 -17.20 5.07 -6.20
CA GLY A 49 -17.98 6.19 -5.73
C GLY A 49 -17.62 7.51 -6.42
N SER A 50 -16.36 7.70 -6.81
CA SER A 50 -15.83 8.92 -7.46
C SER A 50 -14.84 8.59 -8.55
N ASP A 51 -14.75 9.46 -9.54
CA ASP A 51 -13.78 9.41 -10.63
C ASP A 51 -12.65 10.46 -10.47
N SER A 52 -12.56 11.10 -9.31
CA SER A 52 -11.64 12.21 -9.06
C SER A 52 -10.17 11.85 -9.34
N SER A 53 -9.71 10.67 -8.93
CA SER A 53 -8.32 10.22 -9.15
C SER A 53 -7.95 9.97 -10.60
N VAL A 54 -8.94 9.72 -11.48
CA VAL A 54 -8.72 9.50 -12.93
C VAL A 54 -8.62 10.82 -13.69
N ARG A 55 -9.45 11.81 -13.30
CA ARG A 55 -9.44 13.13 -13.97
C ARG A 55 -8.21 13.96 -13.62
N GLY A 56 -7.48 13.62 -12.60
CA GLY A 56 -6.48 14.44 -11.94
C GLY A 56 -7.11 15.29 -10.84
N TYR A 57 -6.41 15.42 -9.75
CA TYR A 57 -6.86 16.16 -8.57
C TYR A 57 -5.68 16.87 -7.90
N ARG A 58 -5.99 17.88 -7.09
CA ARG A 58 -4.98 18.45 -6.21
C ARG A 58 -4.85 17.54 -4.99
N ASP A 59 -3.70 16.89 -4.85
CA ASP A 59 -3.41 16.08 -3.67
C ASP A 59 -2.96 17.00 -2.53
N GLU A 60 -3.74 17.04 -1.46
CA GLU A 60 -3.44 17.91 -0.30
C GLU A 60 -2.12 17.54 0.37
N GLY A 61 -1.75 16.26 0.34
CA GLY A 61 -0.52 15.78 0.96
C GLY A 61 0.75 16.10 0.17
N PHE A 62 0.67 16.14 -1.17
CA PHE A 62 1.76 16.61 -2.03
C PHE A 62 1.69 18.12 -2.26
N GLY A 63 0.54 18.76 -2.05
CA GLY A 63 0.34 20.19 -2.32
C GLY A 63 0.28 20.55 -3.81
N VAL A 64 0.39 19.58 -4.72
CA VAL A 64 0.45 19.74 -6.18
C VAL A 64 -0.69 19.01 -6.88
N GLY A 65 -0.91 19.34 -8.16
CA GLY A 65 -1.81 18.58 -9.03
C GLY A 65 -1.21 17.21 -9.33
N VAL A 66 -1.96 16.15 -9.03
CA VAL A 66 -1.55 14.76 -9.32
C VAL A 66 -2.50 14.18 -10.36
N LYS A 67 -1.92 13.62 -11.40
CA LYS A 67 -2.57 12.72 -12.34
C LYS A 67 -1.67 11.50 -12.48
N TRP A 68 -2.18 10.36 -12.05
CA TRP A 68 -1.42 9.12 -12.13
C TRP A 68 -1.18 8.74 -13.59
N ASP A 69 0.03 8.31 -13.91
CA ASP A 69 0.50 7.95 -15.26
C ASP A 69 0.38 6.46 -15.57
N ILE A 70 -0.40 5.74 -14.77
CA ILE A 70 -0.69 4.33 -14.96
C ILE A 70 -2.16 4.12 -15.36
N PRO A 71 -2.48 3.04 -16.10
CA PRO A 71 -3.87 2.71 -16.44
C PRO A 71 -4.65 2.31 -15.18
N MET A 72 -5.67 3.12 -14.84
CA MET A 72 -6.44 2.97 -13.60
C MET A 72 -7.71 2.14 -13.76
N LEU A 73 -8.24 2.02 -14.98
CA LEU A 73 -9.56 1.42 -15.25
C LEU A 73 -9.52 0.25 -16.22
N ASP A 74 -8.37 0.00 -16.84
CA ASP A 74 -8.26 -1.01 -17.90
C ASP A 74 -8.15 -2.43 -17.33
N GLY A 75 -8.70 -3.41 -18.05
CA GLY A 75 -8.52 -4.84 -17.79
C GLY A 75 -9.51 -5.45 -16.80
N TYR A 76 -10.51 -4.71 -16.30
CA TYR A 76 -11.58 -5.25 -15.45
C TYR A 76 -12.91 -4.49 -15.64
N LYS A 77 -14.02 -5.15 -15.32
CA LYS A 77 -15.35 -4.53 -15.37
C LYS A 77 -15.51 -3.53 -14.24
N HIS A 78 -15.91 -2.31 -14.56
CA HIS A 78 -16.13 -1.27 -13.56
C HIS A 78 -17.34 -0.40 -13.88
N GLU A 79 -17.90 0.23 -12.88
CA GLU A 79 -18.97 1.21 -12.97
C GLU A 79 -18.78 2.32 -11.94
N PHE A 80 -18.96 3.57 -12.38
CA PHE A 80 -19.08 4.71 -11.47
C PHE A 80 -20.52 4.84 -10.99
N LEU A 81 -20.73 4.76 -9.70
CA LEU A 81 -22.04 4.93 -9.10
C LEU A 81 -22.55 6.37 -9.29
N PRO A 82 -23.85 6.59 -9.60
CA PRO A 82 -24.42 7.91 -9.64
C PRO A 82 -24.21 8.65 -8.32
N ARG A 83 -23.86 9.94 -8.41
CA ARG A 83 -23.44 10.77 -7.28
C ARG A 83 -24.55 11.69 -6.81
N LEU A 84 -24.78 11.71 -5.49
CA LEU A 84 -25.54 12.77 -4.80
C LEU A 84 -24.59 13.89 -4.35
N ARG A 85 -23.36 13.52 -3.94
CA ARG A 85 -22.34 14.45 -3.47
C ARG A 85 -20.96 13.89 -3.73
N ASP A 86 -20.09 14.71 -4.29
CA ASP A 86 -18.66 14.41 -4.45
C ASP A 86 -17.88 15.73 -4.27
N ARG A 87 -16.98 15.75 -3.31
CA ARG A 87 -16.11 16.89 -3.01
C ARG A 87 -14.71 16.75 -3.61
N GLY A 88 -14.46 15.71 -4.40
CA GLY A 88 -13.14 15.38 -4.93
C GLY A 88 -12.17 14.79 -3.89
N THR A 89 -12.57 14.77 -2.62
CA THR A 89 -11.80 14.18 -1.51
C THR A 89 -12.63 13.14 -0.77
N VAL A 90 -11.97 12.10 -0.26
CA VAL A 90 -12.63 11.04 0.51
C VAL A 90 -12.82 11.48 1.96
N SER A 91 -14.07 11.46 2.41
CA SER A 91 -14.42 11.70 3.80
C SER A 91 -15.58 10.79 4.23
N VAL A 92 -16.03 10.88 5.48
CA VAL A 92 -17.15 10.07 5.97
C VAL A 92 -18.38 10.19 5.05
N ALA A 93 -18.70 11.39 4.54
CA ALA A 93 -19.87 11.67 3.70
C ALA A 93 -19.51 12.12 2.26
N SER A 94 -18.34 11.77 1.77
CA SER A 94 -17.92 12.03 0.37
C SER A 94 -16.98 10.92 -0.10
N PRO A 95 -17.23 10.30 -1.28
CA PRO A 95 -18.41 10.47 -2.13
C PRO A 95 -19.68 9.91 -1.47
N LEU A 96 -20.83 10.43 -1.82
CA LEU A 96 -22.14 9.90 -1.47
C LEU A 96 -22.88 9.52 -2.75
N ASN A 97 -23.23 8.25 -2.88
CA ASN A 97 -23.79 7.66 -4.09
C ASN A 97 -25.19 7.08 -3.85
N TYR A 98 -25.90 6.81 -4.96
CA TYR A 98 -27.16 6.08 -4.96
C TYR A 98 -27.14 4.96 -6.01
N GLY A 99 -28.18 4.12 -6.01
CA GLY A 99 -28.37 3.10 -7.02
C GLY A 99 -27.57 1.81 -6.81
N LEU A 100 -26.74 1.69 -5.78
CA LEU A 100 -26.00 0.46 -5.46
C LEU A 100 -26.93 -0.71 -5.14
N VAL A 101 -27.97 -0.49 -4.32
CA VAL A 101 -28.96 -1.53 -3.98
C VAL A 101 -29.59 -2.17 -5.22
N ARG A 102 -29.95 -1.36 -6.21
CA ARG A 102 -30.53 -1.84 -7.48
C ARG A 102 -29.55 -2.75 -8.24
N ARG A 103 -28.25 -2.42 -8.20
CA ARG A 103 -27.19 -3.21 -8.85
C ARG A 103 -26.94 -4.51 -8.14
N LEU A 104 -26.91 -4.48 -6.81
CA LEU A 104 -26.72 -5.68 -5.98
C LEU A 104 -27.93 -6.65 -6.07
N ARG A 105 -29.14 -6.12 -6.25
CA ARG A 105 -30.37 -6.92 -6.37
C ARG A 105 -30.48 -7.67 -7.70
N GLY A 106 -29.94 -7.11 -8.81
CA GLY A 106 -30.10 -7.70 -10.12
C GLY A 106 -31.52 -7.62 -10.69
N ARG A 107 -31.75 -8.33 -11.81
CA ARG A 107 -33.06 -8.46 -12.44
C ARG A 107 -33.83 -9.60 -11.79
N GLY A 108 -35.14 -9.43 -11.56
CA GLY A 108 -35.98 -10.45 -10.96
C GLY A 108 -35.99 -10.50 -9.43
N GLY A 109 -35.22 -9.62 -8.75
CA GLY A 109 -35.21 -9.53 -7.28
C GLY A 109 -34.20 -10.43 -6.57
N GLU A 110 -33.55 -11.33 -7.31
CA GLU A 110 -32.46 -12.17 -6.78
C GLU A 110 -31.17 -11.37 -6.61
N ALA A 111 -30.22 -11.88 -5.80
CA ALA A 111 -28.90 -11.29 -5.67
C ALA A 111 -28.12 -11.38 -6.99
N ALA A 112 -27.60 -10.23 -7.47
CA ALA A 112 -26.79 -10.19 -8.69
C ALA A 112 -25.37 -10.69 -8.49
N PHE A 113 -24.91 -10.75 -7.22
CA PHE A 113 -23.56 -11.12 -6.81
C PHE A 113 -23.60 -12.19 -5.72
N ASP A 114 -22.56 -13.00 -5.70
CA ASP A 114 -22.39 -14.08 -4.73
C ASP A 114 -21.60 -13.62 -3.50
N ALA A 115 -20.85 -12.52 -3.62
CA ALA A 115 -20.16 -11.84 -2.52
C ALA A 115 -19.97 -10.34 -2.82
N LEU A 116 -19.90 -9.53 -1.76
CA LEU A 116 -19.49 -8.12 -1.83
C LEU A 116 -18.20 -7.93 -1.04
N TRP A 117 -17.13 -7.51 -1.71
CA TRP A 117 -15.92 -7.02 -1.09
C TRP A 117 -16.00 -5.50 -0.92
N VAL A 118 -15.80 -4.98 0.28
CA VAL A 118 -15.83 -3.54 0.59
C VAL A 118 -14.45 -3.10 1.05
N HIS A 119 -13.93 -2.05 0.41
CA HIS A 119 -12.67 -1.42 0.82
C HIS A 119 -12.93 -0.25 1.77
N GLY A 120 -12.51 -0.42 3.01
CA GLY A 120 -12.83 0.49 4.10
C GLY A 120 -14.25 0.30 4.65
N TYR A 121 -14.49 0.84 5.83
CA TYR A 121 -15.80 0.78 6.50
C TYR A 121 -16.21 2.12 7.13
N ALA A 122 -15.38 3.16 6.97
CA ALA A 122 -15.56 4.44 7.66
C ALA A 122 -16.42 5.45 6.88
N THR A 123 -16.83 5.13 5.65
CA THR A 123 -17.64 6.03 4.81
C THR A 123 -19.11 5.61 4.81
N VAL A 124 -20.01 6.58 4.63
CA VAL A 124 -21.46 6.31 4.47
C VAL A 124 -21.72 5.36 3.31
N ASN A 125 -20.98 5.51 2.21
CA ASN A 125 -21.09 4.61 1.06
C ASN A 125 -20.74 3.16 1.38
N ALA A 126 -19.64 2.95 2.08
CA ALA A 126 -19.23 1.60 2.49
C ALA A 126 -20.27 0.97 3.41
N MET A 127 -20.74 1.71 4.43
CA MET A 127 -21.77 1.23 5.34
C MET A 127 -23.11 0.95 4.64
N HIS A 128 -23.52 1.83 3.71
CA HIS A 128 -24.69 1.60 2.86
C HIS A 128 -24.56 0.31 2.05
N GLY A 129 -23.37 0.07 1.45
CA GLY A 129 -23.08 -1.17 0.72
C GLY A 129 -23.17 -2.41 1.61
N ILE A 130 -22.57 -2.37 2.80
CA ILE A 130 -22.59 -3.48 3.78
C ILE A 130 -24.02 -3.80 4.22
N VAL A 131 -24.80 -2.79 4.60
CA VAL A 131 -26.20 -2.97 5.02
C VAL A 131 -27.07 -3.49 3.88
N ALA A 132 -26.91 -2.93 2.67
CA ALA A 132 -27.66 -3.37 1.49
C ALA A 132 -27.34 -4.83 1.11
N ALA A 133 -26.08 -5.22 1.11
CA ALA A 133 -25.65 -6.59 0.83
C ALA A 133 -26.23 -7.56 1.87
N LYS A 134 -26.13 -7.21 3.16
CA LYS A 134 -26.70 -8.03 4.24
C LYS A 134 -28.20 -8.22 4.09
N ALA A 135 -28.95 -7.14 3.74
CA ALA A 135 -30.39 -7.20 3.51
C ALA A 135 -30.79 -8.06 2.30
N LEU A 136 -29.91 -8.21 1.32
CA LEU A 136 -30.07 -9.04 0.13
C LEU A 136 -29.52 -10.47 0.29
N GLY A 137 -29.01 -10.83 1.47
CA GLY A 137 -28.39 -12.13 1.71
C GLY A 137 -27.01 -12.30 1.04
N ILE A 138 -26.38 -11.23 0.57
CA ILE A 138 -25.05 -11.25 -0.04
C ILE A 138 -24.01 -11.19 1.08
N PRO A 139 -23.11 -12.18 1.21
CA PRO A 139 -22.01 -12.16 2.16
C PRO A 139 -21.07 -10.98 1.90
N VAL A 140 -20.55 -10.39 2.98
CA VAL A 140 -19.67 -9.21 2.91
C VAL A 140 -18.27 -9.57 3.38
N LEU A 141 -17.26 -9.27 2.56
CA LEU A 141 -15.85 -9.30 2.91
C LEU A 141 -15.37 -7.85 3.09
N VAL A 142 -14.70 -7.53 4.19
CA VAL A 142 -14.19 -6.19 4.47
C VAL A 142 -12.68 -6.19 4.49
N ARG A 143 -12.05 -5.27 3.74
CA ARG A 143 -10.63 -4.94 3.79
C ARG A 143 -10.45 -3.52 4.32
N ALA A 144 -9.56 -3.31 5.28
CA ALA A 144 -9.20 -1.98 5.76
C ALA A 144 -7.79 -2.00 6.36
N GLU A 145 -7.15 -0.85 6.40
CA GLU A 145 -5.73 -0.66 6.73
C GLU A 145 -5.49 -0.36 8.22
N SER A 146 -6.52 -0.45 9.06
CA SER A 146 -6.41 -0.07 10.47
C SER A 146 -5.53 -1.04 11.26
N TRP A 147 -4.77 -0.53 12.21
CA TRP A 147 -4.04 -1.26 13.22
C TRP A 147 -4.27 -0.64 14.61
N LEU A 148 -3.82 -1.28 15.67
CA LEU A 148 -4.25 -0.89 17.03
C LEU A 148 -3.75 0.50 17.42
N GLN A 149 -2.56 0.89 16.98
CA GLN A 149 -1.89 2.14 17.32
C GLN A 149 -1.94 3.19 16.18
N ASP A 150 -2.76 2.98 15.15
CA ASP A 150 -2.86 3.84 13.97
C ASP A 150 -3.16 5.31 14.31
N ARG A 151 -3.88 5.55 15.42
CA ARG A 151 -4.25 6.88 15.91
C ARG A 151 -4.42 6.88 17.40
N GLU A 152 -4.03 7.96 18.04
CA GLU A 152 -4.41 8.24 19.42
C GLU A 152 -5.90 8.57 19.51
N ARG A 153 -6.59 7.90 20.42
CA ARG A 153 -8.02 8.09 20.64
C ARG A 153 -8.32 8.33 22.10
N SER A 154 -9.18 9.30 22.41
CA SER A 154 -9.74 9.45 23.77
C SER A 154 -10.58 8.22 24.15
N GLY A 155 -10.71 7.94 25.42
CA GLY A 155 -11.48 6.79 25.93
C GLY A 155 -12.91 6.72 25.38
N VAL A 156 -13.58 7.86 25.25
CA VAL A 156 -14.95 7.96 24.68
C VAL A 156 -14.94 7.53 23.20
N ARG A 157 -14.01 8.03 22.41
CA ARG A 157 -13.89 7.65 20.99
C ARG A 157 -13.57 6.17 20.82
N LEU A 158 -12.77 5.62 21.73
CA LEU A 158 -12.45 4.19 21.74
C LEU A 158 -13.69 3.35 22.09
N ALA A 159 -14.49 3.76 23.06
CA ALA A 159 -15.75 3.09 23.40
C ALA A 159 -16.73 3.11 22.23
N LEU A 160 -16.93 4.27 21.58
CA LEU A 160 -17.77 4.38 20.39
C LEU A 160 -17.26 3.51 19.24
N LYS A 161 -15.95 3.45 19.03
CA LYS A 161 -15.34 2.55 18.04
C LYS A 161 -15.63 1.08 18.35
N LYS A 162 -15.51 0.66 19.61
CA LYS A 162 -15.84 -0.72 20.03
C LYS A 162 -17.28 -1.07 19.75
N VAL A 163 -18.23 -0.20 20.10
CA VAL A 163 -19.66 -0.40 19.81
C VAL A 163 -19.93 -0.49 18.31
N PHE A 164 -19.34 0.44 17.53
CA PHE A 164 -19.47 0.43 16.08
C PHE A 164 -18.93 -0.87 15.46
N LEU A 165 -17.74 -1.31 15.86
CA LEU A 165 -17.11 -2.53 15.35
C LEU A 165 -17.85 -3.79 15.80
N ALA A 166 -18.45 -3.81 17.00
CA ALA A 166 -19.31 -4.91 17.43
C ALA A 166 -20.58 -5.02 16.58
N GLY A 167 -21.12 -3.89 16.10
CA GLY A 167 -22.20 -3.86 15.11
C GLY A 167 -21.75 -4.36 13.75
N LEU A 168 -20.60 -3.87 13.26
CA LEU A 168 -20.01 -4.28 11.98
C LEU A 168 -19.72 -5.79 11.94
N LYS A 169 -19.17 -6.35 13.02
CA LYS A 169 -18.90 -7.80 13.17
C LYS A 169 -20.11 -8.68 12.78
N ARG A 170 -21.34 -8.25 13.11
CA ARG A 170 -22.57 -9.02 12.81
C ARG A 170 -23.00 -8.95 11.34
N MET A 171 -22.39 -8.04 10.57
CA MET A 171 -22.75 -7.78 9.18
C MET A 171 -21.77 -8.39 8.18
N VAL A 172 -20.57 -8.76 8.62
CA VAL A 172 -19.51 -9.28 7.74
C VAL A 172 -19.40 -10.79 7.82
N GLY A 173 -19.09 -11.42 6.69
CA GLY A 173 -18.82 -12.87 6.58
C GLY A 173 -17.33 -13.19 6.77
N GLY A 174 -16.45 -12.22 6.57
CA GLY A 174 -15.00 -12.37 6.75
C GLY A 174 -14.27 -11.06 6.58
N VAL A 175 -13.01 -11.02 7.04
CA VAL A 175 -12.12 -9.88 6.86
C VAL A 175 -10.91 -10.28 6.03
N LEU A 176 -10.46 -9.35 5.18
CA LEU A 176 -9.29 -9.48 4.34
C LEU A 176 -8.18 -8.64 4.97
N SER A 177 -7.31 -9.28 5.74
CA SER A 177 -6.22 -8.59 6.44
C SER A 177 -5.06 -8.32 5.49
N VAL A 178 -4.38 -7.17 5.69
CA VAL A 178 -3.32 -6.71 4.80
C VAL A 178 -1.91 -7.09 5.28
N GLY A 179 -1.79 -7.57 6.51
CA GLY A 179 -0.55 -7.98 7.17
C GLY A 179 -0.75 -8.20 8.66
N THR A 180 0.33 -8.46 9.38
CA THR A 180 0.34 -8.88 10.79
C THR A 180 -0.37 -7.89 11.71
N LEU A 181 -0.01 -6.61 11.71
CA LEU A 181 -0.61 -5.60 12.59
C LEU A 181 -2.10 -5.40 12.32
N ASN A 182 -2.53 -5.55 11.06
CA ASN A 182 -3.94 -5.49 10.70
C ASN A 182 -4.70 -6.76 11.13
N THR A 183 -4.07 -7.93 11.03
CA THR A 183 -4.62 -9.20 11.54
C THR A 183 -4.87 -9.12 13.04
N GLU A 184 -3.91 -8.58 13.80
CA GLU A 184 -4.04 -8.33 15.24
C GLU A 184 -5.17 -7.36 15.56
N TYR A 185 -5.33 -6.30 14.76
CA TYR A 185 -6.42 -5.36 14.89
C TYR A 185 -7.80 -6.05 14.75
N TRP A 186 -7.98 -6.85 13.72
CA TRP A 186 -9.23 -7.56 13.51
C TRP A 186 -9.48 -8.59 14.60
N ARG A 187 -8.46 -9.34 15.03
CA ARG A 187 -8.56 -10.29 16.15
C ARG A 187 -8.96 -9.58 17.45
N HIS A 188 -8.38 -8.41 17.73
CA HIS A 188 -8.72 -7.63 18.94
C HIS A 188 -10.19 -7.21 18.97
N TYR A 189 -10.77 -6.79 17.85
CA TYR A 189 -12.15 -6.29 17.81
C TYR A 189 -13.19 -7.33 17.46
N PHE A 190 -12.85 -8.34 16.68
CA PHE A 190 -13.79 -9.33 16.18
C PHE A 190 -13.62 -10.70 16.86
N GLY A 191 -12.51 -10.94 17.56
CA GLY A 191 -12.17 -12.23 18.10
C GLY A 191 -11.96 -13.26 16.99
N ASP A 192 -12.12 -14.54 17.33
CA ASP A 192 -11.98 -15.65 16.39
C ASP A 192 -13.30 -16.03 15.70
N ASP A 193 -14.41 -15.33 16.01
CA ASP A 193 -15.75 -15.62 15.46
C ASP A 193 -15.92 -15.18 13.99
N VAL A 194 -15.03 -14.32 13.49
CA VAL A 194 -15.04 -13.88 12.09
C VAL A 194 -13.78 -14.38 11.41
N ALA A 195 -13.97 -15.13 10.34
CA ALA A 195 -12.85 -15.66 9.57
C ALA A 195 -11.97 -14.54 8.99
N GLN A 196 -10.65 -14.73 9.07
CA GLN A 196 -9.65 -13.81 8.56
C GLN A 196 -8.84 -14.48 7.46
N PHE A 197 -8.67 -13.76 6.36
CA PHE A 197 -7.90 -14.22 5.21
C PHE A 197 -6.84 -13.17 4.90
N LEU A 198 -5.59 -13.63 4.70
CA LEU A 198 -4.51 -12.72 4.33
C LEU A 198 -4.68 -12.32 2.86
N LEU A 199 -4.91 -11.05 2.64
CA LEU A 199 -4.91 -10.39 1.34
C LEU A 199 -3.86 -9.27 1.43
N PRO A 200 -2.57 -9.59 1.25
CA PRO A 200 -1.47 -8.71 1.62
C PRO A 200 -1.52 -7.37 0.88
N TYR A 201 -0.93 -6.33 1.44
CA TYR A 201 -0.62 -5.16 0.64
C TYR A 201 0.58 -5.47 -0.24
N ALA A 202 0.30 -5.80 -1.49
CA ALA A 202 1.28 -6.10 -2.52
C ALA A 202 1.27 -5.04 -3.63
N VAL A 203 2.31 -5.05 -4.44
CA VAL A 203 2.45 -4.29 -5.67
C VAL A 203 2.71 -5.24 -6.84
N ASP A 204 2.69 -4.72 -8.05
CA ASP A 204 3.12 -5.49 -9.23
C ASP A 204 4.64 -5.69 -9.17
N ASN A 205 5.07 -6.79 -8.56
CA ASN A 205 6.47 -7.13 -8.40
C ASN A 205 7.20 -7.23 -9.74
N HIS A 206 6.52 -7.76 -10.76
CA HIS A 206 7.11 -7.87 -12.10
C HIS A 206 7.36 -6.48 -12.71
N TYR A 207 6.38 -5.60 -12.62
CA TYR A 207 6.50 -4.21 -13.10
C TYR A 207 7.68 -3.50 -12.45
N PHE A 208 7.75 -3.45 -11.12
CA PHE A 208 8.80 -2.71 -10.41
C PHE A 208 10.18 -3.34 -10.62
N ALA A 209 10.31 -4.66 -10.59
CA ALA A 209 11.57 -5.34 -10.84
C ALA A 209 12.07 -5.12 -12.28
N GLN A 210 11.18 -5.17 -13.28
CA GLN A 210 11.55 -4.95 -14.67
C GLN A 210 11.98 -3.50 -14.90
N HIS A 211 11.16 -2.53 -14.45
CA HIS A 211 11.47 -1.10 -14.65
C HIS A 211 12.73 -0.66 -13.90
N ALA A 212 13.02 -1.22 -12.72
CA ALA A 212 14.27 -0.97 -12.01
C ALA A 212 15.49 -1.53 -12.77
N ARG A 213 15.36 -2.72 -13.41
CA ARG A 213 16.42 -3.28 -14.28
C ARG A 213 16.65 -2.40 -15.52
N ASP A 214 15.57 -1.95 -16.16
CA ASP A 214 15.63 -1.12 -17.37
C ASP A 214 16.23 0.25 -17.07
N ALA A 215 15.98 0.77 -15.86
CA ALA A 215 16.51 2.06 -15.40
C ALA A 215 18.04 2.11 -15.33
N LYS A 216 18.74 0.95 -15.23
CA LYS A 216 20.21 0.90 -15.21
C LYS A 216 20.87 1.59 -16.40
N ALA A 217 20.25 1.47 -17.58
CA ALA A 217 20.76 2.13 -18.80
C ALA A 217 20.77 3.66 -18.69
N GLY A 218 19.85 4.23 -17.93
CA GLY A 218 19.71 5.68 -17.70
C GLY A 218 20.38 6.20 -16.44
N ARG A 219 21.02 5.34 -15.61
CA ARG A 219 21.58 5.73 -14.30
C ARG A 219 22.59 6.88 -14.42
N ALA A 220 23.53 6.80 -15.34
CA ALA A 220 24.54 7.84 -15.53
C ALA A 220 23.91 9.19 -15.92
N SER A 221 22.84 9.17 -16.73
CA SER A 221 22.10 10.38 -17.09
C SER A 221 21.40 11.00 -15.88
N LEU A 222 20.77 10.17 -15.03
CA LEU A 222 20.13 10.64 -13.80
C LEU A 222 21.15 11.19 -12.80
N GLN A 223 22.31 10.54 -12.66
CA GLN A 223 23.41 11.04 -11.82
C GLN A 223 23.90 12.41 -12.31
N ALA A 224 24.08 12.58 -13.62
CA ALA A 224 24.47 13.87 -14.20
C ALA A 224 23.38 14.94 -14.01
N GLU A 225 22.10 14.62 -14.24
CA GLU A 225 20.95 15.50 -14.01
C GLU A 225 20.92 16.03 -12.56
N LEU A 226 21.22 15.17 -11.60
CA LEU A 226 21.19 15.50 -10.17
C LEU A 226 22.53 16.06 -9.66
N GLY A 227 23.58 16.13 -10.49
CA GLY A 227 24.90 16.55 -10.11
C GLY A 227 25.55 15.64 -9.05
N LEU A 228 25.37 14.32 -9.19
CA LEU A 228 25.88 13.31 -8.27
C LEU A 228 27.21 12.76 -8.75
N ASP A 229 28.14 12.55 -7.82
CA ASP A 229 29.32 11.76 -8.07
C ASP A 229 28.95 10.27 -8.09
N PRO A 230 29.21 9.55 -9.20
CA PRO A 230 28.87 8.13 -9.32
C PRO A 230 29.53 7.20 -8.28
N ALA A 231 30.64 7.63 -7.68
CA ALA A 231 31.33 6.87 -6.65
C ALA A 231 30.69 6.97 -5.26
N ARG A 232 29.79 7.92 -5.04
CA ARG A 232 29.16 8.14 -3.73
C ARG A 232 27.88 7.31 -3.60
N PRO A 233 27.68 6.58 -2.48
CA PRO A 233 26.44 5.88 -2.22
C PRO A 233 25.26 6.86 -2.06
N VAL A 234 24.06 6.39 -2.42
CA VAL A 234 22.84 7.21 -2.42
C VAL A 234 21.88 6.70 -1.35
N ILE A 235 21.54 7.56 -0.40
CA ILE A 235 20.45 7.38 0.54
C ILE A 235 19.20 7.99 -0.12
N LEU A 236 18.14 7.18 -0.29
CA LEU A 236 16.90 7.61 -0.93
C LEU A 236 15.77 7.72 0.10
N PHE A 237 15.07 8.83 0.08
CA PHE A 237 13.72 8.98 0.62
C PHE A 237 12.77 9.28 -0.53
N ALA A 238 11.58 8.66 -0.54
CA ALA A 238 10.53 9.01 -1.49
C ALA A 238 9.15 8.95 -0.82
N GLY A 239 8.40 10.04 -0.93
CA GLY A 239 7.07 10.15 -0.32
C GLY A 239 6.57 11.57 -0.14
N LYS A 240 5.39 11.72 0.46
CA LYS A 240 4.84 13.02 0.82
C LYS A 240 5.67 13.67 1.92
N LEU A 241 6.04 14.94 1.74
CA LEU A 241 6.77 15.70 2.75
C LEU A 241 5.79 16.25 3.80
N GLN A 242 5.41 15.38 4.72
CA GLN A 242 4.47 15.64 5.82
C GLN A 242 5.12 15.33 7.17
N PRO A 243 4.69 15.96 8.29
CA PRO A 243 5.31 15.75 9.62
C PRO A 243 5.45 14.28 10.02
N ARG A 244 4.42 13.47 9.75
CA ARG A 244 4.43 12.04 10.09
C ARG A 244 5.47 11.21 9.32
N LYS A 245 6.05 11.74 8.24
CA LYS A 245 7.07 11.06 7.42
C LYS A 245 8.49 11.24 7.98
N HIS A 246 8.66 12.17 8.92
CA HIS A 246 9.93 12.42 9.61
C HIS A 246 11.15 12.54 8.69
N CYS A 247 11.00 13.23 7.55
CA CYS A 247 12.12 13.52 6.66
C CYS A 247 13.17 14.43 7.34
N ASP A 248 12.73 15.25 8.31
CA ASP A 248 13.58 16.06 9.19
C ASP A 248 14.56 15.20 10.02
N HIS A 249 14.09 14.08 10.60
CA HIS A 249 14.93 13.12 11.30
C HIS A 249 15.96 12.45 10.37
N LEU A 250 15.58 12.20 9.10
CA LEU A 250 16.52 11.66 8.14
C LEU A 250 17.63 12.67 7.79
N ILE A 251 17.30 13.95 7.60
CA ILE A 251 18.31 15.01 7.38
C ILE A 251 19.23 15.12 8.57
N GLU A 252 18.71 15.05 9.80
CA GLU A 252 19.52 15.06 11.01
C GLU A 252 20.41 13.81 11.14
N ALA A 253 19.88 12.63 10.88
CA ALA A 253 20.65 11.38 10.89
C ALA A 253 21.74 11.40 9.83
N TYR A 254 21.43 11.91 8.63
CA TYR A 254 22.39 12.11 7.55
C TYR A 254 23.53 13.04 7.99
N ALA A 255 23.22 14.17 8.64
CA ALA A 255 24.24 15.09 9.13
C ALA A 255 25.21 14.43 10.14
N ARG A 256 24.72 13.45 10.90
CA ARG A 256 25.57 12.67 11.85
C ARG A 256 26.47 11.63 11.17
N LEU A 257 26.35 11.42 9.86
CA LEU A 257 27.30 10.60 9.08
C LEU A 257 28.58 11.36 8.74
N SER A 258 28.60 12.66 8.95
CA SER A 258 29.81 13.49 8.75
C SER A 258 30.99 12.93 9.58
N PRO A 259 32.17 12.72 8.97
CA PRO A 259 33.34 12.21 9.68
C PRO A 259 33.89 13.25 10.65
N ARG A 260 33.73 14.54 10.36
CA ARG A 260 34.14 15.68 11.21
C ARG A 260 33.16 16.84 11.06
N ALA A 261 33.10 17.69 12.05
CA ALA A 261 32.27 18.89 11.99
C ALA A 261 32.63 19.75 10.76
N GLY A 262 31.62 20.00 9.92
CA GLY A 262 31.77 20.79 8.69
C GLY A 262 32.24 20.01 7.44
N GLU A 263 32.60 18.73 7.57
CA GLU A 263 32.87 17.86 6.41
C GLU A 263 31.57 17.23 5.90
N GLU A 264 31.41 17.09 4.59
CA GLU A 264 30.26 16.39 4.03
C GLU A 264 30.32 14.88 4.28
N PRO A 265 29.19 14.22 4.57
CA PRO A 265 29.12 12.77 4.55
C PRO A 265 29.56 12.20 3.20
N HIS A 266 30.17 11.02 3.20
CA HIS A 266 30.57 10.37 1.93
C HIS A 266 29.36 10.02 1.04
N ALA A 267 28.20 9.71 1.62
CA ALA A 267 26.95 9.44 0.91
C ALA A 267 26.30 10.74 0.37
N VAL A 268 25.31 10.58 -0.51
CA VAL A 268 24.40 11.64 -0.97
C VAL A 268 23.00 11.34 -0.49
N LEU A 269 22.26 12.34 -0.01
CA LEU A 269 20.85 12.22 0.35
C LEU A 269 19.96 12.74 -0.78
N VAL A 270 19.15 11.87 -1.35
CA VAL A 270 18.17 12.19 -2.41
C VAL A 270 16.76 12.10 -1.83
N ILE A 271 16.02 13.20 -1.88
CA ILE A 271 14.66 13.35 -1.37
C ILE A 271 13.72 13.56 -2.54
N VAL A 272 12.87 12.55 -2.80
CA VAL A 272 11.85 12.57 -3.85
C VAL A 272 10.47 12.77 -3.21
N GLY A 273 9.77 13.79 -3.67
CA GLY A 273 8.43 14.12 -3.17
C GLY A 273 8.23 15.61 -2.96
N ASP A 274 7.01 15.94 -2.55
CA ASP A 274 6.60 17.31 -2.23
C ASP A 274 5.62 17.30 -1.05
N GLY A 275 5.34 18.44 -0.48
CA GLY A 275 4.41 18.55 0.63
C GLY A 275 4.61 19.81 1.47
N GLU A 276 3.78 19.94 2.51
CA GLU A 276 3.76 21.10 3.40
C GLU A 276 5.08 21.36 4.14
N GLU A 277 5.89 20.32 4.38
CA GLU A 277 7.18 20.40 5.07
C GLU A 277 8.34 20.81 4.17
N ARG A 278 8.17 20.85 2.83
CA ARG A 278 9.27 21.05 1.89
C ARG A 278 10.15 22.25 2.22
N ALA A 279 9.55 23.41 2.41
CA ALA A 279 10.30 24.62 2.69
C ALA A 279 11.06 24.59 4.04
N ALA A 280 10.52 23.89 5.03
CA ALA A 280 11.20 23.69 6.32
C ALA A 280 12.38 22.74 6.19
N LEU A 281 12.21 21.65 5.45
CA LEU A 281 13.25 20.65 5.18
C LEU A 281 14.40 21.22 4.34
N GLU A 282 14.10 22.04 3.32
CA GLU A 282 15.13 22.75 2.54
C GLU A 282 15.95 23.73 3.39
N ARG A 283 15.29 24.45 4.33
CA ARG A 283 16.02 25.30 5.29
C ARG A 283 16.90 24.48 6.24
N GLN A 284 16.38 23.36 6.77
CA GLN A 284 17.14 22.44 7.62
C GLN A 284 18.37 21.90 6.87
N ALA A 285 18.18 21.43 5.64
CA ALA A 285 19.25 20.94 4.79
C ALA A 285 20.32 22.04 4.54
N SER A 286 19.90 23.26 4.22
CA SER A 286 20.80 24.38 4.02
C SER A 286 21.60 24.74 5.28
N ALA A 287 20.98 24.61 6.46
CA ALA A 287 21.65 24.88 7.73
C ALA A 287 22.78 23.88 8.06
N THR A 288 22.81 22.69 7.43
CA THR A 288 23.94 21.76 7.57
C THR A 288 25.21 22.24 6.86
N GLY A 289 25.06 23.13 5.88
CA GLY A 289 26.15 23.54 4.99
C GLY A 289 26.55 22.51 3.93
N PHE A 290 25.85 21.38 3.84
CA PHE A 290 26.16 20.29 2.91
C PHE A 290 25.56 20.54 1.53
N SER A 291 26.39 20.34 0.51
CA SER A 291 25.95 20.42 -0.90
C SER A 291 25.41 19.09 -1.44
N SER A 292 25.40 18.05 -0.63
CA SER A 292 25.08 16.67 -1.02
C SER A 292 23.64 16.24 -0.72
N ILE A 293 22.75 17.16 -0.34
CA ILE A 293 21.31 16.91 -0.18
C ILE A 293 20.57 17.40 -1.42
N ARG A 294 19.77 16.55 -2.06
CA ARG A 294 19.03 16.84 -3.30
C ARG A 294 17.53 16.68 -3.10
N PHE A 295 16.78 17.76 -3.33
CA PHE A 295 15.31 17.73 -3.39
C PHE A 295 14.88 17.63 -4.86
N CYS A 296 14.22 16.51 -5.22
CA CYS A 296 13.84 16.20 -6.60
C CYS A 296 12.38 16.56 -6.94
N GLY A 297 11.60 17.05 -5.97
CA GLY A 297 10.18 17.34 -6.17
C GLY A 297 9.33 16.08 -6.36
N PHE A 298 8.04 16.26 -6.64
CA PHE A 298 7.12 15.17 -6.94
C PHE A 298 7.57 14.43 -8.21
N ARG A 299 7.55 13.10 -8.15
CA ARG A 299 7.77 12.19 -9.29
C ARG A 299 6.60 11.21 -9.36
N ASN A 300 6.14 10.95 -10.58
CA ASN A 300 5.04 10.02 -10.79
C ASN A 300 5.52 8.56 -10.70
N GLN A 301 4.59 7.62 -10.62
CA GLN A 301 4.89 6.21 -10.38
C GLN A 301 5.84 5.61 -11.42
N SER A 302 5.70 5.98 -12.70
CA SER A 302 6.59 5.51 -13.76
C SER A 302 8.04 6.01 -13.66
N GLU A 303 8.25 7.13 -12.95
CA GLU A 303 9.58 7.72 -12.78
C GLU A 303 10.34 7.14 -11.56
N LEU A 304 9.63 6.60 -10.56
CA LEU A 304 10.23 6.13 -9.31
C LEU A 304 11.26 5.02 -9.47
N PRO A 305 11.09 4.02 -10.38
CA PRO A 305 12.09 2.97 -10.58
C PRO A 305 13.50 3.46 -10.91
N ARG A 306 13.64 4.65 -11.54
CA ARG A 306 14.95 5.26 -11.81
C ARG A 306 15.66 5.65 -10.50
N PHE A 307 14.92 6.14 -9.53
CA PHE A 307 15.44 6.49 -8.21
C PHE A 307 15.71 5.25 -7.36
N PHE A 308 14.88 4.21 -7.49
CA PHE A 308 15.12 2.94 -6.81
C PHE A 308 16.40 2.26 -7.32
N ASP A 309 16.62 2.27 -8.66
CA ASP A 309 17.87 1.76 -9.23
C ASP A 309 19.10 2.59 -8.77
N LEU A 310 18.95 3.90 -8.65
CA LEU A 310 20.02 4.81 -8.20
C LEU A 310 20.39 4.58 -6.73
N ALA A 311 19.45 4.20 -5.89
CA ALA A 311 19.62 4.11 -4.44
C ALA A 311 20.61 2.99 -4.03
N THR A 312 21.41 3.26 -3.00
CA THR A 312 22.16 2.26 -2.25
C THR A 312 21.30 1.71 -1.11
N VAL A 313 20.55 2.58 -0.44
CA VAL A 313 19.62 2.26 0.63
C VAL A 313 18.41 3.19 0.58
N PHE A 314 17.22 2.64 0.86
CA PHE A 314 16.00 3.42 1.02
C PHE A 314 15.67 3.61 2.49
N VAL A 315 15.16 4.79 2.87
CA VAL A 315 14.82 5.11 4.26
C VAL A 315 13.39 5.61 4.36
N MET A 316 12.60 5.01 5.26
CA MET A 316 11.27 5.46 5.63
C MET A 316 11.17 5.66 7.16
N PRO A 317 11.52 6.83 7.69
CA PRO A 317 11.54 7.10 9.13
C PRO A 317 10.17 7.48 9.68
N SER A 318 9.11 7.01 9.04
CA SER A 318 7.72 7.42 9.27
C SER A 318 7.21 7.05 10.65
N ARG A 319 6.25 7.85 11.16
CA ARG A 319 5.43 7.54 12.33
C ARG A 319 4.01 7.18 11.86
N LYS A 320 3.41 6.17 12.48
CA LYS A 320 2.02 5.73 12.24
C LYS A 320 1.72 5.54 10.74
N GLU A 321 2.65 4.91 10.04
CA GLU A 321 2.46 4.56 8.63
C GLU A 321 1.62 3.29 8.52
N PRO A 322 0.44 3.35 7.88
CA PRO A 322 -0.46 2.18 7.84
C PRO A 322 0.16 0.94 7.20
N TRP A 323 0.98 1.13 6.16
CA TRP A 323 1.71 0.04 5.51
C TRP A 323 3.10 0.49 5.03
N GLY A 324 3.16 1.44 4.09
CA GLY A 324 4.38 1.86 3.44
C GLY A 324 4.65 1.11 2.14
N LEU A 325 3.68 1.11 1.20
CA LEU A 325 3.77 0.37 -0.08
C LEU A 325 5.04 0.64 -0.88
N ILE A 326 5.64 1.82 -0.75
CA ILE A 326 6.92 2.13 -1.40
C ILE A 326 8.06 1.20 -0.96
N VAL A 327 7.98 0.60 0.24
CA VAL A 327 8.94 -0.43 0.69
C VAL A 327 8.85 -1.64 -0.23
N ASN A 328 7.62 -2.10 -0.56
CA ASN A 328 7.42 -3.19 -1.52
C ASN A 328 8.05 -2.85 -2.88
N GLU A 329 7.85 -1.62 -3.36
CA GLU A 329 8.36 -1.16 -4.66
C GLU A 329 9.89 -1.17 -4.70
N VAL A 330 10.53 -0.63 -3.67
CA VAL A 330 11.99 -0.53 -3.54
C VAL A 330 12.66 -1.90 -3.39
N MET A 331 12.06 -2.81 -2.62
CA MET A 331 12.59 -4.16 -2.44
C MET A 331 12.66 -4.92 -3.78
N ASN A 332 11.76 -4.63 -4.72
CA ASN A 332 11.80 -5.18 -6.10
C ASN A 332 12.99 -4.66 -6.92
N ALA A 333 13.62 -3.56 -6.52
CA ALA A 333 14.87 -3.08 -7.11
C ALA A 333 16.13 -3.67 -6.43
N ALA A 334 15.99 -4.68 -5.59
CA ALA A 334 17.06 -5.27 -4.79
C ALA A 334 17.79 -4.22 -3.93
N ARG A 335 17.04 -3.35 -3.25
CA ARG A 335 17.60 -2.35 -2.33
C ARG A 335 17.22 -2.66 -0.90
N PRO A 336 18.16 -2.58 0.05
CA PRO A 336 17.85 -2.68 1.46
C PRO A 336 17.04 -1.47 1.90
N VAL A 337 16.22 -1.66 2.93
CA VAL A 337 15.36 -0.62 3.46
C VAL A 337 15.64 -0.40 4.95
N ILE A 338 15.60 0.84 5.39
CA ILE A 338 15.61 1.20 6.82
C ILE A 338 14.24 1.81 7.13
N VAL A 339 13.51 1.20 8.04
CA VAL A 339 12.18 1.66 8.45
C VAL A 339 12.13 1.84 9.96
N THR A 340 11.13 2.56 10.46
CA THR A 340 10.86 2.57 11.90
C THR A 340 9.94 1.42 12.30
N ASP A 341 9.93 1.09 13.58
CA ASP A 341 8.99 0.14 14.21
C ASP A 341 7.52 0.59 14.16
N ASP A 342 7.25 1.81 13.70
CA ASP A 342 5.92 2.41 13.55
C ASP A 342 5.44 2.40 12.05
N VAL A 343 6.08 1.57 11.21
CA VAL A 343 5.71 1.31 9.81
C VAL A 343 5.03 -0.04 9.70
N GLY A 344 3.81 -0.05 9.16
CA GLY A 344 2.91 -1.22 9.15
C GLY A 344 3.45 -2.47 8.46
N CYS A 345 4.31 -2.32 7.44
CA CYS A 345 4.92 -3.46 6.75
C CYS A 345 6.17 -4.02 7.45
N ALA A 346 6.69 -3.34 8.48
CA ALA A 346 7.94 -3.74 9.13
C ALA A 346 7.92 -5.21 9.63
N PRO A 347 6.92 -5.67 10.40
CA PRO A 347 6.91 -7.06 10.90
C PRO A 347 6.72 -8.11 9.81
N ASP A 348 6.21 -7.71 8.64
CA ASP A 348 5.91 -8.64 7.55
C ASP A 348 7.03 -8.70 6.50
N LEU A 349 7.69 -7.58 6.21
CA LEU A 349 8.64 -7.49 5.11
C LEU A 349 10.10 -7.43 5.56
N ILE A 350 10.38 -6.94 6.79
CA ILE A 350 11.75 -6.66 7.21
C ILE A 350 12.17 -7.67 8.28
N GLU A 351 13.25 -8.36 7.99
CA GLU A 351 14.04 -9.12 8.95
C GLU A 351 15.27 -8.28 9.29
N ASP A 352 15.27 -7.75 10.53
CA ASP A 352 16.25 -6.78 10.99
C ASP A 352 17.69 -7.31 10.85
N GLY A 353 18.56 -6.50 10.23
CA GLY A 353 19.95 -6.85 9.93
C GLY A 353 20.16 -7.81 8.77
N VAL A 354 19.10 -8.39 8.18
CA VAL A 354 19.17 -9.39 7.09
C VAL A 354 18.80 -8.78 5.73
N ASN A 355 17.61 -8.20 5.61
CA ASN A 355 17.14 -7.59 4.36
C ASN A 355 16.85 -6.09 4.50
N GLY A 356 17.01 -5.54 5.69
CA GLY A 356 16.79 -4.16 6.05
C GLY A 356 17.12 -3.93 7.51
N CYS A 357 16.76 -2.74 8.03
CA CYS A 357 16.89 -2.43 9.43
C CYS A 357 15.58 -1.86 9.98
N ILE A 358 15.24 -2.21 11.21
CA ILE A 358 14.13 -1.61 11.96
C ILE A 358 14.72 -0.78 13.09
N VAL A 359 14.39 0.52 13.13
CA VAL A 359 14.86 1.44 14.16
C VAL A 359 13.68 2.00 14.96
N PRO A 360 13.87 2.37 16.24
CA PRO A 360 12.79 2.99 17.01
C PRO A 360 12.36 4.32 16.39
N VAL A 361 11.05 4.56 16.32
CA VAL A 361 10.51 5.80 15.78
C VAL A 361 10.98 7.01 16.60
N GLY A 362 11.55 8.01 15.92
CA GLY A 362 12.08 9.22 16.56
C GLY A 362 13.52 9.09 17.08
N ASP A 363 14.14 7.92 17.03
CA ASP A 363 15.55 7.76 17.41
C ASP A 363 16.48 8.03 16.22
N VAL A 364 16.88 9.30 16.12
CA VAL A 364 17.80 9.79 15.07
C VAL A 364 19.19 9.15 15.20
N SER A 365 19.62 8.78 16.41
CA SER A 365 20.92 8.12 16.62
C SER A 365 20.91 6.70 16.08
N ALA A 366 19.87 5.92 16.40
CA ALA A 366 19.69 4.57 15.85
C ALA A 366 19.57 4.61 14.32
N LEU A 367 18.87 5.61 13.77
CA LEU A 367 18.78 5.80 12.32
C LEU A 367 20.14 6.07 11.67
N ALA A 368 20.97 6.95 12.28
CA ALA A 368 22.32 7.23 11.80
C ALA A 368 23.22 5.99 11.89
N GLU A 369 23.10 5.20 12.94
CA GLU A 369 23.85 3.94 13.10
C GLU A 369 23.45 2.88 12.08
N ALA A 370 22.16 2.72 11.81
CA ALA A 370 21.66 1.83 10.76
C ALA A 370 22.20 2.24 9.37
N LEU A 371 22.21 3.56 9.08
CA LEU A 371 22.80 4.09 7.85
C LEU A 371 24.30 3.76 7.75
N ARG A 372 25.10 4.03 8.80
CA ARG A 372 26.52 3.67 8.81
C ARG A 372 26.73 2.17 8.57
N CYS A 373 25.99 1.35 9.28
CA CYS A 373 26.08 -0.10 9.19
C CYS A 373 25.85 -0.62 7.76
N VAL A 374 24.88 -0.04 7.04
CA VAL A 374 24.57 -0.43 5.65
C VAL A 374 25.59 0.13 4.66
N LEU A 375 26.05 1.38 4.86
CA LEU A 375 26.86 2.11 3.88
C LEU A 375 28.37 1.85 4.03
N GLU A 376 28.88 1.67 5.25
CA GLU A 376 30.31 1.57 5.52
C GLU A 376 30.83 0.11 5.54
N THR A 377 29.93 -0.88 5.58
CA THR A 377 30.32 -2.28 5.50
C THR A 377 30.35 -2.74 4.04
N PRO A 378 31.51 -3.06 3.47
CA PRO A 378 31.62 -3.46 2.06
C PRO A 378 30.71 -4.63 1.70
N GLY A 379 29.93 -4.49 0.60
CA GLY A 379 29.03 -5.51 0.08
C GLY A 379 27.74 -5.73 0.91
N LYS A 380 27.56 -5.02 2.02
CA LYS A 380 26.40 -5.22 2.90
C LYS A 380 25.10 -4.75 2.25
N ALA A 381 25.11 -3.57 1.63
CA ALA A 381 23.93 -3.04 0.97
C ALA A 381 23.45 -3.98 -0.15
N GLU A 382 24.36 -4.51 -0.95
CA GLU A 382 24.05 -5.47 -2.02
C GLU A 382 23.51 -6.79 -1.46
N ALA A 383 24.15 -7.34 -0.44
CA ALA A 383 23.71 -8.59 0.19
C ALA A 383 22.32 -8.44 0.82
N MET A 384 22.07 -7.37 1.58
CA MET A 384 20.77 -7.06 2.16
C MET A 384 19.72 -6.81 1.08
N GLY A 385 20.08 -6.08 0.03
CA GLY A 385 19.19 -5.80 -1.11
C GLY A 385 18.75 -7.06 -1.84
N GLN A 386 19.66 -8.02 -2.03
CA GLN A 386 19.31 -9.32 -2.62
C GLN A 386 18.33 -10.10 -1.72
N ARG A 387 18.54 -10.09 -0.40
CA ARG A 387 17.58 -10.69 0.55
C ARG A 387 16.23 -9.97 0.57
N ALA A 388 16.23 -8.64 0.39
CA ALA A 388 14.99 -7.87 0.25
C ALA A 388 14.22 -8.31 -1.01
N LEU A 389 14.90 -8.48 -2.14
CA LEU A 389 14.29 -8.99 -3.37
C LEU A 389 13.73 -10.41 -3.18
N GLU A 390 14.47 -11.31 -2.54
CA GLU A 390 13.99 -12.67 -2.24
C GLU A 390 12.73 -12.64 -1.37
N ARG A 391 12.71 -11.80 -0.33
CA ARG A 391 11.55 -11.64 0.56
C ARG A 391 10.32 -11.16 -0.18
N ILE A 392 10.44 -10.13 -1.02
CA ILE A 392 9.29 -9.52 -1.68
C ILE A 392 8.64 -10.43 -2.73
N GLN A 393 9.38 -11.40 -3.29
CA GLN A 393 8.82 -12.39 -4.22
C GLN A 393 7.70 -13.23 -3.61
N SER A 394 7.71 -13.44 -2.29
CA SER A 394 6.66 -14.16 -1.55
C SER A 394 5.55 -13.23 -1.02
N TRP A 395 5.52 -11.97 -1.47
CA TRP A 395 4.54 -10.97 -1.07
C TRP A 395 4.00 -10.25 -2.31
N SER A 396 3.17 -10.96 -3.07
CA SER A 396 2.76 -10.61 -4.42
C SER A 396 1.24 -10.67 -4.61
N PHE A 397 0.76 -10.33 -5.79
CA PHE A 397 -0.64 -10.48 -6.17
C PHE A 397 -1.11 -11.94 -6.18
N GLU A 398 -0.20 -12.92 -6.28
CA GLU A 398 -0.56 -14.33 -6.19
C GLU A 398 -1.02 -14.69 -4.76
N GLU A 399 -0.41 -14.10 -3.75
CA GLU A 399 -0.85 -14.22 -2.35
C GLU A 399 -2.21 -13.53 -2.15
N ASP A 400 -2.43 -12.35 -2.78
CA ASP A 400 -3.73 -11.68 -2.78
C ASP A 400 -4.81 -12.58 -3.40
N VAL A 401 -4.57 -13.15 -4.58
CA VAL A 401 -5.51 -14.05 -5.27
C VAL A 401 -5.80 -15.28 -4.42
N ARG A 402 -4.76 -15.89 -3.84
CA ARG A 402 -4.91 -17.05 -2.95
C ARG A 402 -5.79 -16.73 -1.74
N GLY A 403 -5.52 -15.61 -1.05
CA GLY A 403 -6.31 -15.18 0.10
C GLY A 403 -7.75 -14.84 -0.27
N LEU A 404 -7.96 -14.21 -1.43
CA LEU A 404 -9.30 -13.92 -1.94
C LEU A 404 -10.07 -15.22 -2.26
N ARG A 405 -9.44 -16.20 -2.91
CA ARG A 405 -10.04 -17.49 -3.20
C ARG A 405 -10.47 -18.21 -1.93
N GLN A 406 -9.63 -18.25 -0.91
CA GLN A 406 -9.97 -18.81 0.40
C GLN A 406 -11.17 -18.10 1.05
N ALA A 407 -11.21 -16.77 0.96
CA ALA A 407 -12.32 -15.98 1.48
C ALA A 407 -13.61 -16.26 0.70
N LEU A 408 -13.55 -16.35 -0.62
CA LEU A 408 -14.72 -16.68 -1.46
C LEU A 408 -15.22 -18.10 -1.21
N ALA A 409 -14.35 -19.10 -1.05
CA ALA A 409 -14.72 -20.46 -0.70
C ALA A 409 -15.44 -20.53 0.66
N HIS A 410 -15.06 -19.65 1.60
CA HIS A 410 -15.71 -19.57 2.91
C HIS A 410 -17.11 -18.94 2.84
N VAL A 411 -17.32 -17.91 2.02
CA VAL A 411 -18.56 -17.12 2.04
C VAL A 411 -19.52 -17.44 0.90
N ALA A 412 -19.05 -17.99 -0.23
CA ALA A 412 -19.85 -18.30 -1.42
C ALA A 412 -19.98 -19.82 -1.60
N PRO A 413 -21.10 -20.44 -1.24
CA PRO A 413 -21.29 -21.88 -1.36
C PRO A 413 -21.08 -22.38 -2.79
N GLY A 414 -20.27 -23.44 -2.95
CA GLY A 414 -19.96 -24.07 -4.23
C GLY A 414 -18.76 -23.47 -4.99
N PHE A 415 -18.10 -22.46 -4.44
CA PHE A 415 -16.78 -22.03 -4.93
C PHE A 415 -15.68 -22.90 -4.31
N VAL A 416 -14.73 -23.33 -5.13
CA VAL A 416 -13.58 -24.14 -4.70
C VAL A 416 -12.32 -23.26 -4.82
N ALA A 417 -11.59 -23.12 -3.68
CA ALA A 417 -10.40 -22.29 -3.58
C ALA A 417 -9.20 -22.86 -4.35
#